data_be5f70afd59f873fd674baa0ba3ba84c
#
_entry.id   be5f70afd59f873fd674baa0ba3ba84c
#
_cell.length_a   1.000
_cell.length_b   1.000
_cell.length_c   1.000
_cell.angle_alpha   90.00
_cell.angle_beta   90.00
_cell.angle_gamma   90.00
#
_symmetry.space_group_name_H-M   'P 1'
#
loop_
_entity.id
_entity.type
_entity.pdbx_description
1 polymer ?
#
loop_
_entity_poly.entity_id
_entity_poly.type
_entity_poly.pdbx_seq_one_letter_code
_entity_poly.pdbx_strand_id
1 'polypeptide(L)'
;AASGWRGLGDGKGADGAAVEAMRAIFDSVPFDGRVAIGEGERDDAPMLWIGEPLGSKQGDPNAPSIDIAVDPLECTNHVAKDLPNAMAVLAAAPRGSLLHAPDCYMDKIAGPSEIFDAISLEADVDYNIEGASNALDKSPSDMQVVVMDRPRHLDLIRNLKDWGISPVLIGDGDIAAALNAADPESEIDMLMGIGAAPEGVITATALRGLDAPFEGRLVFKNEGHRERAEEMIQGDIERIWSRDELCSTEDSIFILSLIHISEP
;
A
#
# COMPACT_ATOMS: atom_id res chain seq x y z
N ALA A 1 -4.07 -19.19 -6.86
CA ALA A 1 -4.39 -19.95 -5.65
C ALA A 1 -5.65 -19.39 -4.97
N ALA A 2 -5.64 -18.14 -4.51
CA ALA A 2 -6.77 -17.55 -3.78
C ALA A 2 -8.10 -17.48 -4.57
N SER A 3 -8.06 -17.39 -5.91
CA SER A 3 -9.28 -17.34 -6.74
C SER A 3 -10.23 -18.52 -6.55
N GLY A 4 -9.71 -19.70 -6.21
CA GLY A 4 -10.51 -20.87 -5.89
C GLY A 4 -11.29 -20.80 -4.57
N TRP A 5 -11.02 -19.77 -3.75
CA TRP A 5 -11.63 -19.57 -2.44
C TRP A 5 -12.75 -18.50 -2.45
N ARG A 6 -13.04 -17.92 -3.62
CA ARG A 6 -14.05 -16.88 -3.78
C ARG A 6 -15.42 -17.35 -3.27
N GLY A 7 -16.04 -16.55 -2.41
CA GLY A 7 -17.39 -16.80 -1.90
C GLY A 7 -17.52 -17.96 -0.92
N LEU A 8 -16.40 -18.57 -0.49
CA LEU A 8 -16.46 -19.71 0.45
C LEU A 8 -16.55 -19.29 1.92
N GLY A 9 -16.48 -17.99 2.23
CA GLY A 9 -16.54 -17.48 3.60
C GLY A 9 -15.28 -17.73 4.44
N ASP A 10 -14.22 -18.27 3.83
CA ASP A 10 -12.96 -18.59 4.50
C ASP A 10 -11.81 -17.73 3.98
N GLY A 11 -11.71 -16.52 4.51
CA GLY A 11 -10.62 -15.59 4.17
C GLY A 11 -9.24 -16.11 4.59
N LYS A 12 -9.12 -16.75 5.75
CA LYS A 12 -7.85 -17.29 6.23
C LYS A 12 -7.34 -18.42 5.35
N GLY A 13 -8.22 -19.30 4.89
CA GLY A 13 -7.85 -20.34 3.94
C GLY A 13 -7.41 -19.79 2.60
N ALA A 14 -8.09 -18.73 2.10
CA ALA A 14 -7.71 -18.05 0.87
C ALA A 14 -6.33 -17.39 0.98
N ASP A 15 -6.07 -16.72 2.08
CA ASP A 15 -4.81 -16.06 2.39
C ASP A 15 -3.67 -17.08 2.50
N GLY A 16 -3.82 -18.12 3.31
CA GLY A 16 -2.85 -19.20 3.41
C GLY A 16 -2.52 -19.86 2.07
N ALA A 17 -3.51 -20.05 1.21
CA ALA A 17 -3.28 -20.60 -0.14
C ALA A 17 -2.48 -19.64 -1.04
N ALA A 18 -2.66 -18.33 -0.89
CA ALA A 18 -1.88 -17.32 -1.59
C ALA A 18 -0.42 -17.29 -1.10
N VAL A 19 -0.22 -17.27 0.23
CA VAL A 19 1.09 -17.31 0.89
C VAL A 19 1.90 -18.54 0.44
N GLU A 20 1.32 -19.73 0.52
CA GLU A 20 1.98 -20.98 0.08
C GLU A 20 2.38 -20.95 -1.40
N ALA A 21 1.49 -20.48 -2.25
CA ALA A 21 1.74 -20.42 -3.70
C ALA A 21 2.87 -19.42 -4.04
N MET A 22 2.86 -18.23 -3.44
CA MET A 22 3.92 -17.24 -3.63
C MET A 22 5.25 -17.75 -3.11
N ARG A 23 5.28 -18.31 -1.91
CA ARG A 23 6.49 -18.83 -1.28
C ARG A 23 7.15 -19.90 -2.16
N ALA A 24 6.36 -20.86 -2.68
CA ALA A 24 6.85 -21.92 -3.55
C ALA A 24 7.48 -21.39 -4.85
N ILE A 25 6.92 -20.31 -5.41
CA ILE A 25 7.48 -19.68 -6.62
C ILE A 25 8.78 -18.93 -6.28
N PHE A 26 8.82 -18.15 -5.20
CA PHE A 26 10.03 -17.44 -4.79
C PHE A 26 11.24 -18.38 -4.63
N ASP A 27 11.03 -19.58 -4.09
CA ASP A 27 12.11 -20.56 -3.95
C ASP A 27 12.76 -20.99 -5.28
N SER A 28 12.08 -20.82 -6.39
CA SER A 28 12.57 -21.14 -7.73
C SER A 28 13.27 -19.99 -8.43
N VAL A 29 13.06 -18.76 -7.98
CA VAL A 29 13.62 -17.56 -8.64
C VAL A 29 15.09 -17.35 -8.25
N PRO A 30 16.01 -17.11 -9.21
CA PRO A 30 17.45 -17.06 -8.94
C PRO A 30 17.91 -15.68 -8.40
N PHE A 31 17.55 -15.35 -7.17
CA PHE A 31 17.98 -14.15 -6.44
C PHE A 31 18.32 -14.47 -4.99
N ASP A 32 19.06 -13.58 -4.33
CA ASP A 32 19.29 -13.55 -2.89
C ASP A 32 18.34 -12.53 -2.27
N GLY A 33 17.13 -12.97 -1.92
CA GLY A 33 16.07 -12.09 -1.45
C GLY A 33 15.80 -12.22 0.04
N ARG A 34 15.08 -11.23 0.55
CA ARG A 34 14.42 -11.30 1.86
C ARG A 34 13.08 -10.57 1.83
N VAL A 35 12.19 -10.97 2.69
CA VAL A 35 10.96 -10.23 2.96
C VAL A 35 11.31 -8.98 3.77
N ALA A 36 11.08 -7.80 3.21
CA ALA A 36 11.20 -6.52 3.90
C ALA A 36 9.88 -6.12 4.56
N ILE A 37 8.76 -6.44 3.89
CA ILE A 37 7.37 -6.27 4.36
C ILE A 37 6.61 -7.53 3.97
N GLY A 38 5.89 -8.14 4.90
CA GLY A 38 5.19 -9.40 4.69
C GLY A 38 4.08 -9.64 5.71
N GLU A 39 3.74 -10.91 5.94
CA GLU A 39 2.60 -11.38 6.75
C GLU A 39 2.73 -11.14 8.27
N GLY A 40 3.75 -10.44 8.72
CA GLY A 40 4.02 -10.16 10.11
C GLY A 40 5.39 -10.61 10.57
N GLU A 41 5.56 -10.77 11.88
CA GLU A 41 6.80 -11.23 12.47
C GLU A 41 6.90 -12.77 12.46
N ARG A 42 8.13 -13.28 12.57
CA ARG A 42 8.42 -14.71 12.47
C ARG A 42 7.59 -15.61 13.40
N ASP A 43 7.26 -15.12 14.58
CA ASP A 43 6.51 -15.89 15.57
C ASP A 43 5.00 -15.91 15.31
N ASP A 44 4.52 -14.98 14.48
CA ASP A 44 3.09 -14.80 14.16
C ASP A 44 2.72 -15.33 12.77
N ALA A 45 3.67 -15.35 11.82
CA ALA A 45 3.47 -15.78 10.45
C ALA A 45 4.29 -17.03 10.11
N PRO A 46 3.68 -18.10 9.60
CA PRO A 46 4.39 -19.33 9.26
C PRO A 46 5.29 -19.18 8.03
N MET A 47 4.96 -18.25 7.12
CA MET A 47 5.69 -17.96 5.87
C MET A 47 5.56 -16.49 5.50
N LEU A 48 6.48 -16.00 4.67
CA LEU A 48 6.58 -14.61 4.24
C LEU A 48 6.66 -13.61 5.40
N TRP A 49 7.25 -14.03 6.51
CA TRP A 49 7.49 -13.18 7.67
C TRP A 49 8.64 -12.20 7.41
N ILE A 50 8.63 -11.05 8.08
CA ILE A 50 9.66 -10.00 7.93
C ILE A 50 11.04 -10.57 8.24
N GLY A 51 11.95 -10.49 7.27
CA GLY A 51 13.31 -11.04 7.32
C GLY A 51 13.45 -12.46 6.76
N GLU A 52 12.37 -13.13 6.34
CA GLU A 52 12.45 -14.45 5.72
C GLU A 52 13.31 -14.41 4.46
N PRO A 53 14.32 -15.32 4.34
CA PRO A 53 15.12 -15.44 3.14
C PRO A 53 14.29 -16.05 1.99
N LEU A 54 14.37 -15.46 0.81
CA LEU A 54 13.67 -15.87 -0.41
C LEU A 54 14.62 -16.04 -1.57
N GLY A 55 14.28 -16.90 -2.52
CA GLY A 55 15.04 -17.12 -3.74
C GLY A 55 15.99 -18.30 -3.65
N SER A 56 16.35 -18.85 -4.81
CA SER A 56 17.18 -20.06 -4.93
C SER A 56 18.70 -19.81 -4.82
N LYS A 57 19.11 -18.53 -4.65
CA LYS A 57 20.51 -18.10 -4.64
C LYS A 57 20.93 -17.44 -3.33
N GLN A 58 20.37 -17.88 -2.23
CA GLN A 58 20.69 -17.37 -0.90
C GLN A 58 22.19 -17.42 -0.61
N GLY A 59 22.79 -16.25 -0.28
CA GLY A 59 24.20 -16.12 0.05
C GLY A 59 25.18 -16.19 -1.15
N ASP A 60 24.68 -16.23 -2.39
CA ASP A 60 25.51 -16.13 -3.57
C ASP A 60 25.86 -14.65 -3.84
N PRO A 61 27.14 -14.22 -3.72
CA PRO A 61 27.52 -12.82 -3.90
C PRO A 61 27.35 -12.31 -5.34
N ASN A 62 27.10 -13.20 -6.29
CA ASN A 62 26.83 -12.83 -7.69
C ASN A 62 25.33 -12.77 -8.02
N ALA A 63 24.47 -13.18 -7.09
CA ALA A 63 23.02 -13.08 -7.28
C ALA A 63 22.53 -11.65 -6.99
N PRO A 64 21.45 -11.18 -7.67
CA PRO A 64 20.80 -9.95 -7.29
C PRO A 64 20.32 -10.01 -5.83
N SER A 65 20.69 -9.01 -5.04
CA SER A 65 20.26 -8.91 -3.64
C SER A 65 19.01 -8.02 -3.57
N ILE A 66 17.86 -8.60 -3.20
CA ILE A 66 16.54 -8.01 -3.39
C ILE A 66 15.77 -7.99 -2.07
N ASP A 67 15.11 -6.87 -1.79
CA ASP A 67 14.04 -6.76 -0.79
C ASP A 67 12.68 -6.96 -1.47
N ILE A 68 11.80 -7.72 -0.81
CA ILE A 68 10.43 -7.99 -1.23
C ILE A 68 9.48 -7.40 -0.19
N ALA A 69 8.56 -6.56 -0.65
CA ALA A 69 7.38 -6.15 0.11
C ALA A 69 6.16 -6.85 -0.53
N VAL A 70 5.41 -7.61 0.24
CA VAL A 70 4.34 -8.45 -0.29
C VAL A 70 3.10 -8.42 0.59
N ASP A 71 1.94 -8.34 -0.05
CA ASP A 71 0.65 -8.74 0.49
C ASP A 71 0.07 -9.82 -0.42
N PRO A 72 0.09 -11.09 0.01
CA PRO A 72 -0.39 -12.21 -0.80
C PRO A 72 -1.87 -12.16 -1.10
N LEU A 73 -2.66 -11.51 -0.25
CA LEU A 73 -4.10 -11.37 -0.44
C LEU A 73 -4.66 -10.08 0.18
N GLU A 74 -4.38 -8.96 -0.44
CA GLU A 74 -5.03 -7.67 -0.15
C GLU A 74 -6.56 -7.80 -0.28
N CYS A 75 -7.29 -7.27 0.70
CA CYS A 75 -8.75 -7.39 0.81
C CYS A 75 -9.23 -8.84 1.01
N THR A 76 -8.64 -9.59 1.93
CA THR A 76 -9.01 -10.98 2.28
C THR A 76 -10.51 -11.19 2.47
N ASN A 77 -11.21 -10.23 3.10
CA ASN A 77 -12.66 -10.30 3.27
C ASN A 77 -13.45 -10.22 1.95
N HIS A 78 -12.90 -9.57 0.93
CA HIS A 78 -13.53 -9.49 -0.38
C HIS A 78 -13.53 -10.85 -1.07
N VAL A 79 -12.44 -11.61 -0.99
CA VAL A 79 -12.40 -12.98 -1.51
C VAL A 79 -13.41 -13.86 -0.79
N ALA A 80 -13.44 -13.83 0.53
CA ALA A 80 -14.37 -14.65 1.32
C ALA A 80 -15.84 -14.39 0.96
N LYS A 81 -16.19 -13.14 0.62
CA LYS A 81 -17.55 -12.70 0.30
C LYS A 81 -17.85 -12.59 -1.20
N ASP A 82 -16.90 -12.95 -2.06
CA ASP A 82 -16.98 -12.76 -3.53
C ASP A 82 -17.22 -11.30 -3.94
N LEU A 83 -16.58 -10.36 -3.24
CA LEU A 83 -16.61 -8.94 -3.55
C LEU A 83 -15.43 -8.57 -4.47
N PRO A 84 -15.55 -7.52 -5.31
CA PRO A 84 -14.48 -7.09 -6.22
C PRO A 84 -13.28 -6.51 -5.48
N ASN A 85 -12.20 -6.26 -6.24
CA ASN A 85 -10.98 -5.54 -5.83
C ASN A 85 -10.07 -6.27 -4.82
N ALA A 86 -10.24 -7.59 -4.63
CA ALA A 86 -9.21 -8.36 -3.97
C ALA A 86 -8.06 -8.65 -4.94
N MET A 87 -6.83 -8.55 -4.45
CA MET A 87 -5.63 -8.70 -5.27
C MET A 87 -4.49 -9.33 -4.49
N ALA A 88 -3.53 -9.84 -5.21
CA ALA A 88 -2.21 -10.16 -4.71
C ALA A 88 -1.23 -9.11 -5.20
N VAL A 89 -0.43 -8.53 -4.33
CA VAL A 89 0.51 -7.47 -4.68
C VAL A 89 1.89 -7.74 -4.13
N LEU A 90 2.90 -7.34 -4.86
CA LEU A 90 4.27 -7.30 -4.38
C LEU A 90 5.05 -6.14 -5.00
N ALA A 91 5.99 -5.62 -4.23
CA ALA A 91 7.04 -4.73 -4.68
C ALA A 91 8.40 -5.42 -4.47
N ALA A 92 9.29 -5.30 -5.44
CA ALA A 92 10.65 -5.80 -5.37
C ALA A 92 11.64 -4.69 -5.72
N ALA A 93 12.71 -4.55 -4.95
CA ALA A 93 13.75 -3.54 -5.17
C ALA A 93 15.10 -4.04 -4.69
N PRO A 94 16.23 -3.46 -5.13
CA PRO A 94 17.53 -3.73 -4.54
C PRO A 94 17.50 -3.62 -3.03
N ARG A 95 18.24 -4.49 -2.35
CA ARG A 95 18.25 -4.58 -0.88
C ARG A 95 18.55 -3.23 -0.22
N GLY A 96 17.68 -2.84 0.73
CA GLY A 96 17.78 -1.58 1.45
C GLY A 96 17.10 -0.39 0.78
N SER A 97 16.42 -0.60 -0.37
CA SER A 97 15.73 0.47 -1.09
C SER A 97 14.27 0.66 -0.70
N LEU A 98 13.66 -0.30 0.00
CA LEU A 98 12.32 -0.19 0.56
C LEU A 98 12.38 0.18 2.04
N LEU A 99 11.54 1.11 2.50
CA LEU A 99 11.41 1.39 3.92
C LEU A 99 10.89 0.13 4.63
N HIS A 100 11.58 -0.31 5.65
CA HIS A 100 11.10 -1.38 6.53
C HIS A 100 10.05 -0.79 7.48
N ALA A 101 8.81 -0.67 7.00
CA ALA A 101 7.72 -0.16 7.80
C ALA A 101 7.26 -1.23 8.81
N PRO A 102 7.12 -0.87 10.09
CA PRO A 102 6.55 -1.76 11.09
C PRO A 102 5.04 -2.00 10.81
N ASP A 103 4.48 -3.05 11.39
CA ASP A 103 3.03 -3.27 11.41
C ASP A 103 2.34 -2.23 12.31
N CYS A 104 2.17 -1.03 11.76
CA CYS A 104 1.45 0.09 12.35
C CYS A 104 0.60 0.78 11.29
N TYR A 105 0.01 1.92 11.62
CA TYR A 105 -0.76 2.72 10.66
C TYR A 105 0.12 3.78 9.98
N MET A 106 -0.37 4.24 8.83
CA MET A 106 0.20 5.35 8.07
C MET A 106 -0.94 6.24 7.57
N ASP A 107 -0.84 7.53 7.87
CA ASP A 107 -1.62 8.57 7.21
C ASP A 107 -1.07 8.76 5.80
N LYS A 108 -1.93 8.78 4.80
CA LYS A 108 -1.55 8.70 3.38
C LYS A 108 -2.31 9.75 2.57
N ILE A 109 -1.61 10.32 1.60
CA ILE A 109 -2.22 11.13 0.55
C ILE A 109 -1.62 10.72 -0.79
N ALA A 110 -2.46 10.59 -1.81
CA ALA A 110 -2.07 10.21 -3.16
C ALA A 110 -3.02 10.81 -4.19
N GLY A 111 -2.55 10.93 -5.44
CA GLY A 111 -3.36 11.35 -6.57
C GLY A 111 -2.59 11.28 -7.87
N PRO A 112 -3.09 11.87 -8.97
CA PRO A 112 -2.43 11.86 -10.26
C PRO A 112 -1.22 12.80 -10.28
N SER A 113 -0.37 12.67 -11.30
CA SER A 113 0.88 13.45 -11.45
C SER A 113 0.65 14.97 -11.46
N GLU A 114 -0.50 15.41 -11.92
CA GLU A 114 -0.88 16.83 -12.03
C GLU A 114 -0.94 17.55 -10.68
N ILE A 115 -1.22 16.82 -9.59
CA ILE A 115 -1.31 17.41 -8.25
C ILE A 115 -0.03 17.25 -7.42
N PHE A 116 1.09 16.84 -8.02
CA PHE A 116 2.33 16.49 -7.32
C PHE A 116 2.82 17.60 -6.38
N ASP A 117 2.82 18.85 -6.85
CA ASP A 117 3.27 20.00 -6.06
C ASP A 117 2.11 20.72 -5.33
N ALA A 118 0.90 20.18 -5.42
CA ALA A 118 -0.31 20.82 -4.93
C ALA A 118 -0.86 20.20 -3.63
N ILE A 119 -0.29 19.08 -3.19
CA ILE A 119 -0.75 18.35 -2.00
C ILE A 119 0.40 18.07 -1.02
N SER A 120 0.10 18.03 0.27
CA SER A 120 1.05 17.61 1.29
C SER A 120 0.35 17.21 2.60
N LEU A 121 0.87 16.19 3.29
CA LEU A 121 0.45 15.82 4.64
C LEU A 121 0.88 16.83 5.73
N GLU A 122 1.78 17.78 5.43
CA GLU A 122 2.08 18.91 6.32
C GLU A 122 0.93 19.92 6.37
N ALA A 123 0.13 19.98 5.30
CA ALA A 123 -0.97 20.91 5.15
C ALA A 123 -2.29 20.31 5.69
N ASP A 124 -3.26 21.15 5.92
CA ASP A 124 -4.61 20.75 6.27
C ASP A 124 -5.42 20.25 5.04
N VAL A 125 -6.63 19.75 5.29
CA VAL A 125 -7.52 19.26 4.25
C VAL A 125 -7.89 20.36 3.27
N ASP A 126 -8.10 21.59 3.78
CA ASP A 126 -8.53 22.73 2.97
C ASP A 126 -7.47 23.08 1.92
N TYR A 127 -6.19 23.15 2.32
CA TYR A 127 -5.07 23.37 1.41
C TYR A 127 -5.01 22.28 0.32
N ASN A 128 -5.12 21.02 0.71
CA ASN A 128 -5.02 19.89 -0.21
C ASN A 128 -6.17 19.87 -1.23
N ILE A 129 -7.40 20.18 -0.80
CA ILE A 129 -8.55 20.23 -1.70
C ILE A 129 -8.46 21.43 -2.64
N GLU A 130 -8.10 22.62 -2.14
CA GLU A 130 -7.92 23.80 -2.99
C GLU A 130 -6.79 23.59 -4.00
N GLY A 131 -5.64 23.08 -3.55
CA GLY A 131 -4.50 22.83 -4.41
C GLY A 131 -4.81 21.81 -5.50
N ALA A 132 -5.36 20.65 -5.14
CA ALA A 132 -5.68 19.60 -6.09
C ALA A 132 -6.78 20.03 -7.08
N SER A 133 -7.86 20.68 -6.61
CA SER A 133 -8.94 21.14 -7.48
C SER A 133 -8.45 22.16 -8.52
N ASN A 134 -7.57 23.08 -8.10
CA ASN A 134 -6.95 24.05 -9.02
C ASN A 134 -6.04 23.38 -10.05
N ALA A 135 -5.21 22.41 -9.62
CA ALA A 135 -4.29 21.69 -10.50
C ALA A 135 -5.03 20.83 -11.54
N LEU A 136 -6.18 20.26 -11.15
CA LEU A 136 -7.02 19.43 -12.03
C LEU A 136 -8.05 20.23 -12.84
N ASP A 137 -8.12 21.56 -12.67
CA ASP A 137 -9.16 22.43 -13.29
C ASP A 137 -10.58 21.91 -13.00
N LYS A 138 -10.82 21.46 -11.77
CA LYS A 138 -12.10 20.98 -11.27
C LYS A 138 -12.68 21.90 -10.20
N SER A 139 -14.01 21.97 -10.12
CA SER A 139 -14.64 22.51 -8.91
C SER A 139 -14.40 21.56 -7.73
N PRO A 140 -14.12 22.07 -6.51
CA PRO A 140 -13.96 21.19 -5.35
C PRO A 140 -15.12 20.20 -5.16
N SER A 141 -16.36 20.63 -5.41
CA SER A 141 -17.56 19.77 -5.30
C SER A 141 -17.60 18.63 -6.32
N ASP A 142 -16.84 18.71 -7.41
CA ASP A 142 -16.78 17.72 -8.47
C ASP A 142 -15.61 16.72 -8.26
N MET A 143 -14.79 16.95 -7.22
CA MET A 143 -13.68 16.06 -6.90
C MET A 143 -14.16 14.73 -6.32
N GLN A 144 -13.52 13.65 -6.75
CA GLN A 144 -13.74 12.30 -6.25
C GLN A 144 -12.60 11.91 -5.31
N VAL A 145 -12.84 12.07 -4.01
CA VAL A 145 -11.86 11.72 -2.96
C VAL A 145 -12.23 10.40 -2.31
N VAL A 146 -11.33 9.41 -2.37
CA VAL A 146 -11.53 8.13 -1.71
C VAL A 146 -11.03 8.18 -0.27
N VAL A 147 -11.83 7.66 0.65
CA VAL A 147 -11.52 7.55 2.08
C VAL A 147 -11.99 6.18 2.58
N MET A 148 -11.19 5.52 3.41
CA MET A 148 -11.67 4.29 4.06
C MET A 148 -12.78 4.59 5.06
N ASP A 149 -13.88 3.82 5.01
CA ASP A 149 -15.02 3.91 5.95
C ASP A 149 -14.61 3.34 7.32
N ARG A 150 -13.99 4.19 8.12
CA ARG A 150 -13.55 3.87 9.47
C ARG A 150 -13.86 5.02 10.44
N PRO A 151 -14.16 4.74 11.72
CA PRO A 151 -14.43 5.78 12.71
C PRO A 151 -13.33 6.85 12.83
N ARG A 152 -12.08 6.49 12.57
CA ARG A 152 -10.93 7.42 12.60
C ARG A 152 -10.96 8.49 11.52
N HIS A 153 -11.79 8.32 10.48
CA HIS A 153 -11.92 9.27 9.37
C HIS A 153 -13.15 10.17 9.44
N LEU A 154 -13.94 10.11 10.52
CA LEU A 154 -15.17 10.92 10.63
C LEU A 154 -14.93 12.42 10.49
N ASP A 155 -13.82 12.94 11.02
CA ASP A 155 -13.47 14.34 10.89
C ASP A 155 -13.01 14.69 9.48
N LEU A 156 -12.18 13.87 8.84
CA LEU A 156 -11.80 14.02 7.43
C LEU A 156 -13.05 14.00 6.53
N ILE A 157 -13.94 13.03 6.71
CA ILE A 157 -15.18 12.92 5.93
C ILE A 157 -16.07 14.17 6.12
N ARG A 158 -16.10 14.74 7.33
CA ARG A 158 -16.85 15.98 7.60
C ARG A 158 -16.21 17.16 6.86
N ASN A 159 -14.91 17.33 6.97
CA ASN A 159 -14.19 18.42 6.30
C ASN A 159 -14.37 18.35 4.77
N LEU A 160 -14.31 17.17 4.17
CA LEU A 160 -14.59 16.99 2.74
C LEU A 160 -16.02 17.40 2.37
N LYS A 161 -17.01 17.05 3.21
CA LYS A 161 -18.41 17.47 2.99
C LYS A 161 -18.62 18.98 3.12
N ASP A 162 -17.86 19.67 3.96
CA ASP A 162 -17.92 21.12 4.08
C ASP A 162 -17.46 21.80 2.78
N TRP A 163 -16.60 21.15 1.98
CA TRP A 163 -16.23 21.54 0.61
C TRP A 163 -17.25 21.13 -0.46
N GLY A 164 -18.36 20.49 -0.08
CA GLY A 164 -19.37 19.96 -1.00
C GLY A 164 -18.99 18.62 -1.64
N ILE A 165 -17.88 18.01 -1.22
CA ILE A 165 -17.42 16.72 -1.71
C ILE A 165 -18.23 15.59 -1.07
N SER A 166 -18.70 14.64 -1.90
CA SER A 166 -19.25 13.37 -1.42
C SER A 166 -18.15 12.30 -1.53
N PRO A 167 -17.38 12.05 -0.45
CA PRO A 167 -16.25 11.13 -0.57
C PRO A 167 -16.70 9.71 -0.94
N VAL A 168 -15.90 9.04 -1.75
CA VAL A 168 -16.06 7.63 -2.09
C VAL A 168 -15.58 6.80 -0.91
N LEU A 169 -16.50 6.17 -0.19
CA LEU A 169 -16.18 5.39 1.00
C LEU A 169 -15.91 3.94 0.62
N ILE A 170 -14.72 3.45 0.97
CA ILE A 170 -14.31 2.05 0.76
C ILE A 170 -14.18 1.29 2.08
N GLY A 171 -14.58 0.02 2.06
CA GLY A 171 -14.46 -0.85 3.22
C GLY A 171 -13.04 -1.37 3.45
N ASP A 172 -12.24 -1.50 2.38
CA ASP A 172 -10.88 -2.05 2.36
C ASP A 172 -10.20 -1.71 1.03
N GLY A 173 -8.87 -1.90 0.91
CA GLY A 173 -8.15 -1.79 -0.36
C GLY A 173 -7.62 -0.40 -0.69
N ASP A 174 -6.85 0.19 0.21
CA ASP A 174 -6.26 1.50 -0.03
C ASP A 174 -5.13 1.49 -1.08
N ILE A 175 -4.49 0.34 -1.33
CA ILE A 175 -3.56 0.18 -2.47
C ILE A 175 -4.31 0.40 -3.79
N ALA A 176 -5.43 -0.32 -4.00
CA ALA A 176 -6.24 -0.16 -5.20
C ALA A 176 -6.76 1.26 -5.36
N ALA A 177 -7.20 1.89 -4.26
CA ALA A 177 -7.69 3.25 -4.26
C ALA A 177 -6.60 4.27 -4.64
N ALA A 178 -5.37 4.09 -4.16
CA ALA A 178 -4.23 4.95 -4.53
C ALA A 178 -3.83 4.77 -6.00
N LEU A 179 -3.85 3.53 -6.51
CA LEU A 179 -3.59 3.26 -7.93
C LEU A 179 -4.65 3.90 -8.83
N ASN A 180 -5.93 3.80 -8.45
CA ASN A 180 -7.01 4.45 -9.18
C ASN A 180 -6.88 5.98 -9.14
N ALA A 181 -6.47 6.56 -8.00
CA ALA A 181 -6.25 7.99 -7.90
C ALA A 181 -5.06 8.47 -8.75
N ALA A 182 -4.08 7.61 -9.00
CA ALA A 182 -2.93 7.90 -9.85
C ALA A 182 -3.19 7.67 -11.36
N ASP A 183 -4.27 6.96 -11.71
CA ASP A 183 -4.63 6.67 -13.10
C ASP A 183 -5.38 7.85 -13.72
N PRO A 184 -4.84 8.51 -14.76
CA PRO A 184 -5.50 9.64 -15.41
C PRO A 184 -6.80 9.27 -16.13
N GLU A 185 -7.06 7.98 -16.39
CA GLU A 185 -8.32 7.50 -16.95
C GLU A 185 -9.39 7.20 -15.89
N SER A 186 -9.02 7.24 -14.61
CA SER A 186 -9.92 7.02 -13.48
C SER A 186 -10.78 8.25 -13.18
N GLU A 187 -11.95 8.01 -12.58
CA GLU A 187 -12.80 9.07 -12.02
C GLU A 187 -12.31 9.53 -10.63
N ILE A 188 -11.38 8.82 -10.01
CA ILE A 188 -10.86 9.11 -8.68
C ILE A 188 -9.73 10.15 -8.78
N ASP A 189 -9.82 11.22 -8.03
CA ASP A 189 -8.84 12.32 -8.04
C ASP A 189 -7.83 12.23 -6.90
N MET A 190 -8.22 11.69 -5.76
CA MET A 190 -7.34 11.61 -4.59
C MET A 190 -7.69 10.43 -3.69
N LEU A 191 -6.68 9.89 -3.02
CA LEU A 191 -6.81 9.09 -1.80
C LEU A 191 -6.36 9.94 -0.61
N MET A 192 -7.13 9.94 0.47
CA MET A 192 -6.75 10.55 1.76
C MET A 192 -7.13 9.63 2.92
N GLY A 193 -6.26 9.54 3.92
CA GLY A 193 -6.58 8.91 5.20
C GLY A 193 -5.61 7.83 5.64
N ILE A 194 -5.96 7.18 6.75
CA ILE A 194 -5.08 6.29 7.50
C ILE A 194 -5.38 4.83 7.14
N GLY A 195 -4.37 4.15 6.60
CA GLY A 195 -4.34 2.71 6.35
C GLY A 195 -3.16 2.04 7.05
N ALA A 196 -2.80 0.81 6.68
CA ALA A 196 -1.62 0.16 7.24
C ALA A 196 -0.33 0.69 6.58
N ALA A 197 0.77 0.74 7.35
CA ALA A 197 2.03 1.28 6.87
C ALA A 197 2.75 0.35 5.86
N PRO A 198 2.72 -0.98 6.00
CA PRO A 198 3.25 -1.91 5.02
C PRO A 198 2.69 -1.67 3.61
N GLU A 199 1.37 -1.54 3.47
CA GLU A 199 0.70 -1.27 2.20
C GLU A 199 1.10 0.10 1.63
N GLY A 200 1.44 1.07 2.51
CA GLY A 200 1.95 2.37 2.08
C GLY A 200 3.27 2.28 1.33
N VAL A 201 4.20 1.41 1.74
CA VAL A 201 5.48 1.20 1.04
C VAL A 201 5.27 0.49 -0.31
N ILE A 202 4.37 -0.51 -0.35
CA ILE A 202 3.98 -1.19 -1.60
C ILE A 202 3.36 -0.18 -2.57
N THR A 203 2.43 0.66 -2.08
CA THR A 203 1.78 1.73 -2.85
C THR A 203 2.81 2.73 -3.37
N ALA A 204 3.72 3.21 -2.52
CA ALA A 204 4.75 4.17 -2.92
C ALA A 204 5.62 3.63 -4.06
N THR A 205 5.95 2.34 -4.04
CA THR A 205 6.71 1.68 -5.11
C THR A 205 5.93 1.70 -6.43
N ALA A 206 4.63 1.42 -6.39
CA ALA A 206 3.76 1.48 -7.57
C ALA A 206 3.66 2.91 -8.12
N LEU A 207 3.38 3.88 -7.25
CA LEU A 207 3.17 5.28 -7.63
C LEU A 207 4.47 5.95 -8.12
N ARG A 208 5.63 5.46 -7.66
CA ARG A 208 6.91 5.85 -8.23
C ARG A 208 7.00 5.47 -9.71
N GLY A 209 6.58 4.26 -10.07
CA GLY A 209 6.55 3.80 -11.46
C GLY A 209 5.54 4.54 -12.35
N LEU A 210 4.51 5.14 -11.75
CA LEU A 210 3.48 5.94 -12.43
C LEU A 210 3.80 7.44 -12.43
N ASP A 211 4.90 7.85 -11.81
CA ASP A 211 5.27 9.27 -11.59
C ASP A 211 4.20 10.08 -10.83
N ALA A 212 3.44 9.43 -9.99
CA ALA A 212 2.35 10.01 -9.23
C ALA A 212 2.78 10.36 -7.79
N PRO A 213 2.21 11.41 -7.14
CA PRO A 213 2.53 11.79 -5.77
C PRO A 213 2.06 10.77 -4.75
N PHE A 214 2.88 10.56 -3.72
CA PHE A 214 2.50 9.86 -2.52
C PHE A 214 3.28 10.41 -1.33
N GLU A 215 2.60 10.72 -0.26
CA GLU A 215 3.20 10.98 1.05
C GLU A 215 2.59 10.05 2.10
N GLY A 216 3.42 9.65 3.06
CA GLY A 216 3.04 8.81 4.19
C GLY A 216 3.63 9.29 5.50
N ARG A 217 2.85 9.28 6.59
CA ARG A 217 3.30 9.56 7.94
C ARG A 217 2.81 8.46 8.88
N LEU A 218 3.74 7.87 9.68
CA LEU A 218 3.37 6.81 10.60
C LEU A 218 2.41 7.30 11.68
N VAL A 219 1.47 6.44 12.04
CA VAL A 219 0.47 6.70 13.08
C VAL A 219 0.51 5.57 14.09
N PHE A 220 0.85 5.91 15.33
CA PHE A 220 1.03 4.95 16.42
C PHE A 220 -0.23 4.90 17.28
N LYS A 221 -0.86 3.72 17.40
CA LYS A 221 -2.01 3.52 18.29
C LYS A 221 -1.62 3.32 19.75
N ASN A 222 -0.42 2.86 19.99
CA ASN A 222 0.11 2.53 21.31
C ASN A 222 1.64 2.62 21.32
N GLU A 223 2.24 2.52 22.50
CA GLU A 223 3.69 2.63 22.68
C GLU A 223 4.43 1.48 21.98
N GLY A 224 3.88 0.27 21.96
CA GLY A 224 4.50 -0.86 21.26
C GLY A 224 4.67 -0.65 19.76
N HIS A 225 3.76 0.08 19.10
CA HIS A 225 3.94 0.48 17.69
C HIS A 225 5.10 1.46 17.54
N ARG A 226 5.23 2.41 18.46
CA ARG A 226 6.32 3.40 18.47
C ARG A 226 7.67 2.74 18.69
N GLU A 227 7.80 1.94 19.74
CA GLU A 227 9.01 1.20 20.07
C GLU A 227 9.49 0.35 18.88
N ARG A 228 8.56 -0.37 18.25
CA ARG A 228 8.87 -1.17 17.06
C ARG A 228 9.35 -0.31 15.88
N ALA A 229 8.75 0.85 15.66
CA ALA A 229 9.19 1.77 14.62
C ALA A 229 10.60 2.32 14.90
N GLU A 230 10.92 2.65 16.17
CA GLU A 230 12.26 3.08 16.59
C GLU A 230 13.32 2.00 16.42
N GLU A 231 12.96 0.73 16.59
CA GLU A 231 13.85 -0.40 16.35
C GLU A 231 14.12 -0.66 14.87
N MET A 232 13.11 -0.46 14.00
CA MET A 232 13.17 -0.81 12.57
C MET A 232 13.67 0.34 11.70
N ILE A 233 13.39 1.58 12.08
CA ILE A 233 13.65 2.79 11.27
C ILE A 233 14.70 3.64 11.96
N GLN A 234 15.72 4.04 11.20
CA GLN A 234 16.73 4.96 11.68
C GLN A 234 16.29 6.43 11.48
N GLY A 235 16.35 7.25 12.52
CA GLY A 235 16.04 8.67 12.46
C GLY A 235 14.65 9.03 12.98
N ASP A 236 14.07 10.09 12.44
CA ASP A 236 12.78 10.61 12.88
C ASP A 236 11.63 9.75 12.33
N ILE A 237 10.94 9.04 13.22
CA ILE A 237 9.81 8.17 12.89
C ILE A 237 8.47 8.93 12.77
N GLU A 238 8.43 10.22 13.12
CA GLU A 238 7.23 11.05 13.03
C GLU A 238 7.19 11.93 11.77
N ARG A 239 8.27 11.90 10.99
CA ARG A 239 8.35 12.69 9.76
C ARG A 239 7.39 12.19 8.70
N ILE A 240 7.16 13.00 7.69
CA ILE A 240 6.51 12.58 6.46
C ILE A 240 7.58 11.99 5.53
N TRP A 241 7.27 10.87 4.91
CA TRP A 241 8.05 10.27 3.84
C TRP A 241 7.37 10.50 2.51
N SER A 242 8.12 10.98 1.55
CA SER A 242 7.71 10.98 0.16
C SER A 242 7.76 9.56 -0.43
N ARG A 243 7.13 9.35 -1.60
CA ARG A 243 7.22 8.10 -2.34
C ARG A 243 8.69 7.69 -2.58
N ASP A 244 9.56 8.68 -2.87
CA ASP A 244 10.96 8.46 -3.21
C ASP A 244 11.83 8.12 -1.99
N GLU A 245 11.32 8.33 -0.78
CA GLU A 245 11.94 7.91 0.47
C GLU A 245 11.40 6.56 0.95
N LEU A 246 10.13 6.25 0.66
CA LEU A 246 9.53 4.94 0.94
C LEU A 246 10.07 3.86 0.02
N CYS A 247 10.33 4.21 -1.25
CA CYS A 247 11.04 3.39 -2.24
C CYS A 247 12.16 4.23 -2.87
N SER A 248 13.39 4.07 -2.40
CA SER A 248 14.51 4.98 -2.71
C SER A 248 15.27 4.62 -4.01
N THR A 249 14.63 3.93 -4.95
CA THR A 249 15.24 3.50 -6.20
C THR A 249 14.27 3.54 -7.36
N GLU A 250 14.79 3.80 -8.57
CA GLU A 250 14.06 3.62 -9.83
C GLU A 250 14.10 2.15 -10.30
N ASP A 251 15.08 1.38 -9.84
CA ASP A 251 15.22 -0.05 -10.15
C ASP A 251 14.26 -0.88 -9.27
N SER A 252 12.96 -0.60 -9.36
CA SER A 252 11.94 -1.31 -8.62
C SER A 252 10.90 -1.94 -9.55
N ILE A 253 10.26 -2.98 -9.07
CA ILE A 253 9.19 -3.69 -9.77
C ILE A 253 7.97 -3.72 -8.85
N PHE A 254 6.82 -3.32 -9.38
CA PHE A 254 5.54 -3.56 -8.75
C PHE A 254 4.75 -4.57 -9.58
N ILE A 255 4.17 -5.56 -8.94
CA ILE A 255 3.36 -6.60 -9.57
C ILE A 255 2.02 -6.68 -8.85
N LEU A 256 0.95 -6.68 -9.64
CA LEU A 256 -0.42 -6.81 -9.17
C LEU A 256 -1.13 -7.92 -9.95
N SER A 257 -1.87 -8.77 -9.22
CA SER A 257 -2.73 -9.80 -9.80
C SER A 257 -4.12 -9.69 -9.18
N LEU A 258 -5.11 -9.33 -9.99
CA LEU A 258 -6.50 -9.26 -9.55
C LEU A 258 -7.09 -10.67 -9.37
N ILE A 259 -7.68 -10.92 -8.20
CA ILE A 259 -8.26 -12.23 -7.85
C ILE A 259 -9.58 -12.47 -8.60
N HIS A 260 -10.29 -11.42 -8.96
CA HIS A 260 -11.63 -11.46 -9.56
C HIS A 260 -11.63 -11.29 -11.09
N ILE A 261 -10.48 -11.32 -11.74
CA ILE A 261 -10.45 -11.39 -13.21
C ILE A 261 -11.04 -12.74 -13.62
N SER A 262 -12.19 -12.69 -14.31
CA SER A 262 -12.65 -13.83 -15.09
C SER A 262 -11.82 -13.85 -16.38
N GLU A 263 -11.10 -14.92 -16.63
CA GLU A 263 -10.52 -15.18 -17.95
C GLU A 263 -11.63 -15.08 -19.00
N PRO A 264 -11.39 -14.41 -20.14
CA PRO A 264 -12.38 -14.29 -21.22
C PRO A 264 -12.73 -15.64 -21.85
#